data_ea14cb318c49df9d1227974da8e476ba
#
_entry.id   ea14cb318c49df9d1227974da8e476ba
#
_cell.length_a   1.000
_cell.length_b   1.000
_cell.length_c   1.000
_cell.angle_alpha   90.00
_cell.angle_beta   90.00
_cell.angle_gamma   90.00
#
_symmetry.space_group_name_H-M   'P 1'
#
loop_
_entity.id
_entity.type
_entity.pdbx_description
1 polymer ?
#
loop_
_entity_poly.entity_id
_entity_poly.type
_entity_poly.pdbx_seq_one_letter_code
_entity_poly.pdbx_strand_id
1 'polypeptide(L)'
;PITQLGPEGIETSKRGKGANTRYINNVAMEARDVASSLLVTEVFTPAGNWSSYPSHRHDLDDYPNITYLEETYYHRLNPAQGFGFQRVYTEDGHLDESMAVKDGDVVLVPKGHHPCAAPYGYEMYYLNVMAGPLRKWCFINDPDHDWIYQLDLKEK
;
A
#
# COMPACT_ATOMS: atom_id res chain seq x y z
N PRO A 1 19.83 -15.35 12.48
CA PRO A 1 19.56 -16.50 11.60
C PRO A 1 18.89 -16.02 10.30
N ILE A 2 19.23 -16.67 9.19
CA ILE A 2 18.56 -16.43 7.92
C ILE A 2 17.36 -17.36 7.87
N THR A 3 16.16 -16.80 7.61
CA THR A 3 14.91 -17.56 7.51
C THR A 3 14.35 -17.40 6.10
N GLN A 4 14.07 -18.50 5.43
CA GLN A 4 13.31 -18.50 4.18
C GLN A 4 11.83 -18.44 4.50
N LEU A 5 11.14 -17.42 3.97
CA LEU A 5 9.69 -17.29 4.08
C LEU A 5 9.03 -17.98 2.88
N GLY A 6 8.43 -19.14 3.11
CA GLY A 6 7.59 -19.82 2.13
C GLY A 6 6.15 -19.31 2.15
N PRO A 7 5.27 -19.83 1.31
CA PRO A 7 3.85 -19.44 1.28
C PRO A 7 3.09 -19.84 2.55
N GLU A 8 3.63 -20.79 3.30
CA GLU A 8 2.98 -21.23 4.55
C GLU A 8 3.03 -20.12 5.61
N GLY A 9 1.88 -19.88 6.24
CA GLY A 9 1.73 -18.84 7.26
C GLY A 9 1.64 -17.43 6.72
N ILE A 10 1.51 -17.24 5.41
CA ILE A 10 1.15 -15.95 4.81
C ILE A 10 -0.37 -15.78 4.92
N GLU A 11 -0.81 -14.74 5.62
CA GLU A 11 -2.20 -14.36 5.68
C GLU A 11 -2.59 -13.62 4.39
N THR A 12 -3.61 -14.14 3.70
CA THR A 12 -4.17 -13.51 2.50
C THR A 12 -5.51 -12.88 2.84
N SER A 13 -5.72 -11.64 2.40
CA SER A 13 -6.97 -10.92 2.61
C SER A 13 -7.43 -10.20 1.34
N LYS A 14 -8.74 -10.01 1.23
CA LYS A 14 -9.37 -9.15 0.23
C LYS A 14 -9.78 -7.85 0.91
N ARG A 15 -9.45 -6.71 0.33
CA ARG A 15 -9.86 -5.38 0.82
C ARG A 15 -10.63 -4.62 -0.25
N GLY A 16 -11.54 -3.74 0.22
CA GLY A 16 -12.38 -2.89 -0.62
C GLY A 16 -13.44 -3.65 -1.40
N LYS A 17 -14.23 -2.89 -2.15
CA LYS A 17 -15.31 -3.40 -3.03
C LYS A 17 -15.23 -2.76 -4.40
N GLY A 18 -15.86 -3.41 -5.40
CA GLY A 18 -15.91 -2.89 -6.76
C GLY A 18 -14.52 -2.51 -7.27
N ALA A 19 -14.38 -1.30 -7.81
CA ALA A 19 -13.13 -0.77 -8.31
C ALA A 19 -12.06 -0.51 -7.23
N ASN A 20 -12.39 -0.65 -5.94
CA ASN A 20 -11.43 -0.56 -4.83
C ASN A 20 -10.99 -1.95 -4.32
N THR A 21 -11.36 -3.02 -4.99
CA THR A 21 -10.97 -4.39 -4.62
C THR A 21 -9.50 -4.64 -4.93
N ARG A 22 -8.74 -5.14 -3.95
CA ARG A 22 -7.38 -5.65 -4.08
C ARG A 22 -7.15 -6.83 -3.15
N TYR A 23 -6.12 -7.61 -3.44
CA TYR A 23 -5.76 -8.81 -2.69
C TYR A 23 -4.38 -8.62 -2.08
N ILE A 24 -4.26 -8.92 -0.79
CA ILE A 24 -3.06 -8.63 0.00
C ILE A 24 -2.54 -9.91 0.63
N ASN A 25 -1.24 -10.14 0.49
CA ASN A 25 -0.50 -11.17 1.19
C ASN A 25 0.39 -10.54 2.25
N ASN A 26 0.13 -10.81 3.51
CA ASN A 26 0.93 -10.32 4.63
C ASN A 26 2.18 -11.20 4.82
N VAL A 27 3.27 -10.83 4.15
CA VAL A 27 4.52 -11.63 4.13
C VAL A 27 5.25 -11.55 5.47
N ALA A 28 5.46 -10.34 5.98
CA ALA A 28 6.18 -10.10 7.22
C ALA A 28 5.57 -8.90 7.96
N MET A 29 4.28 -8.97 8.26
CA MET A 29 3.61 -7.95 9.07
C MET A 29 3.84 -8.17 10.57
N GLU A 30 3.39 -7.23 11.41
CA GLU A 30 3.70 -7.21 12.84
C GLU A 30 3.28 -8.46 13.62
N ALA A 31 2.23 -9.14 13.19
CA ALA A 31 1.77 -10.41 13.78
C ALA A 31 2.73 -11.58 13.53
N ARG A 32 3.69 -11.43 12.62
CA ARG A 32 4.66 -12.45 12.25
C ARG A 32 6.06 -12.03 12.69
N ASP A 33 6.60 -12.71 13.69
CA ASP A 33 7.92 -12.43 14.28
C ASP A 33 9.06 -13.04 13.43
N VAL A 34 9.23 -12.54 12.23
CA VAL A 34 10.24 -13.01 11.26
C VAL A 34 11.21 -11.92 10.81
N ALA A 35 10.96 -10.67 11.19
CA ALA A 35 11.80 -9.52 10.85
C ALA A 35 11.91 -8.58 12.04
N SER A 36 13.09 -8.03 12.26
CA SER A 36 13.35 -7.10 13.36
C SER A 36 12.81 -5.70 13.12
N SER A 37 12.80 -5.24 11.85
CA SER A 37 12.46 -3.86 11.50
C SER A 37 11.46 -3.74 10.36
N LEU A 38 11.52 -4.64 9.39
CA LEU A 38 10.70 -4.52 8.18
C LEU A 38 9.27 -5.02 8.38
N LEU A 39 8.33 -4.32 7.75
CA LEU A 39 6.98 -4.77 7.47
C LEU A 39 6.86 -4.96 5.96
N VAL A 40 6.40 -6.14 5.52
CA VAL A 40 6.38 -6.50 4.09
C VAL A 40 5.03 -7.10 3.71
N THR A 41 4.44 -6.55 2.67
CA THR A 41 3.23 -7.09 2.02
C THR A 41 3.40 -7.16 0.51
N GLU A 42 2.66 -8.06 -0.11
CA GLU A 42 2.40 -8.09 -1.53
C GLU A 42 0.95 -7.69 -1.79
N VAL A 43 0.72 -6.91 -2.83
CA VAL A 43 -0.63 -6.50 -3.20
C VAL A 43 -0.86 -6.72 -4.69
N PHE A 44 -1.97 -7.39 -4.99
CA PHE A 44 -2.46 -7.60 -6.35
C PHE A 44 -3.67 -6.71 -6.58
N THR A 45 -3.55 -5.77 -7.51
CA THR A 45 -4.61 -4.83 -7.89
C THR A 45 -5.16 -5.25 -9.25
N PRO A 46 -6.41 -5.75 -9.32
CA PRO A 46 -7.04 -6.10 -10.60
C PRO A 46 -7.11 -4.92 -11.57
N ALA A 47 -7.22 -5.23 -12.86
CA ALA A 47 -7.32 -4.23 -13.91
C ALA A 47 -8.47 -3.25 -13.68
N GLY A 48 -8.16 -1.95 -13.75
CA GLY A 48 -9.13 -0.88 -13.53
C GLY A 48 -9.38 -0.52 -12.07
N ASN A 49 -8.68 -1.16 -11.12
CA ASN A 49 -8.92 -0.97 -9.69
C ASN A 49 -7.90 -0.03 -9.03
N TRP A 50 -8.31 0.50 -7.90
CA TRP A 50 -7.50 1.31 -6.99
C TRP A 50 -6.91 0.47 -5.86
N SER A 51 -5.80 0.93 -5.31
CA SER A 51 -5.14 0.33 -4.15
C SER A 51 -4.51 1.40 -3.27
N SER A 52 -4.17 1.06 -2.03
CA SER A 52 -3.80 2.04 -0.99
C SER A 52 -4.83 3.18 -0.91
N TYR A 53 -6.10 2.82 -1.04
CA TYR A 53 -7.23 3.74 -1.17
C TYR A 53 -8.39 3.32 -0.25
N PRO A 54 -9.07 4.24 0.48
CA PRO A 54 -8.82 5.69 0.49
C PRO A 54 -7.39 6.04 0.90
N SER A 55 -6.98 7.27 0.50
CA SER A 55 -5.64 7.78 0.78
C SER A 55 -5.34 7.79 2.27
N HIS A 56 -4.17 7.30 2.66
CA HIS A 56 -3.73 7.25 4.06
C HIS A 56 -2.24 7.61 4.16
N ARG A 57 -1.80 7.95 5.37
CA ARG A 57 -0.39 8.23 5.70
C ARG A 57 0.01 7.57 7.02
N HIS A 58 1.30 7.36 7.19
CA HIS A 58 1.95 6.86 8.41
C HIS A 58 3.36 7.48 8.51
N ASP A 59 3.40 8.76 8.80
CA ASP A 59 4.60 9.61 8.74
C ASP A 59 4.82 10.45 10.01
N LEU A 60 4.20 10.05 11.11
CA LEU A 60 4.38 10.64 12.43
C LEU A 60 4.64 9.55 13.48
N ASP A 61 5.52 9.86 14.42
CA ASP A 61 5.81 8.98 15.56
C ASP A 61 4.89 9.32 16.74
N ASP A 62 3.65 8.83 16.68
CA ASP A 62 2.59 9.03 17.69
C ASP A 62 1.77 7.76 17.93
N TYR A 63 2.46 6.68 18.27
CA TYR A 63 1.80 5.40 18.60
C TYR A 63 0.89 5.53 19.85
N PRO A 64 -0.33 4.98 19.89
CA PRO A 64 -0.90 4.04 18.92
C PRO A 64 -1.74 4.70 17.79
N ASN A 65 -1.80 6.04 17.72
CA ASN A 65 -2.65 6.75 16.76
C ASN A 65 -2.11 6.60 15.33
N ILE A 66 -0.83 6.80 15.17
CA ILE A 66 -0.11 6.71 13.90
C ILE A 66 1.34 6.30 14.18
N THR A 67 1.98 5.60 13.24
CA THR A 67 3.41 5.28 13.31
C THR A 67 4.18 5.98 12.21
N TYR A 68 5.46 6.27 12.46
CA TYR A 68 6.37 6.75 11.43
C TYR A 68 6.97 5.55 10.68
N LEU A 69 6.62 5.42 9.40
CA LEU A 69 7.15 4.39 8.51
C LEU A 69 7.45 5.01 7.15
N GLU A 70 8.69 4.94 6.73
CA GLU A 70 9.05 5.13 5.32
C GLU A 70 8.65 3.89 4.54
N GLU A 71 8.28 4.07 3.29
CA GLU A 71 7.69 3.00 2.48
C GLU A 71 8.23 3.00 1.06
N THR A 72 8.32 1.82 0.48
CA THR A 72 8.64 1.63 -0.93
C THR A 72 7.60 0.75 -1.61
N TYR A 73 7.30 1.07 -2.87
CA TYR A 73 6.45 0.28 -3.77
C TYR A 73 7.30 -0.20 -4.94
N TYR A 74 7.58 -1.49 -5.03
CA TYR A 74 8.14 -2.10 -6.24
C TYR A 74 7.01 -2.61 -7.11
N HIS A 75 6.77 -1.94 -8.23
CA HIS A 75 5.65 -2.22 -9.12
C HIS A 75 5.97 -3.26 -10.20
N ARG A 76 5.02 -4.13 -10.47
CA ARG A 76 4.98 -4.99 -11.65
C ARG A 76 3.64 -4.83 -12.35
N LEU A 77 3.66 -4.86 -13.66
CA LEU A 77 2.48 -4.75 -14.52
C LEU A 77 2.28 -6.02 -15.34
N ASN A 78 1.04 -6.41 -15.53
CA ASN A 78 0.67 -7.52 -16.40
C ASN A 78 -0.47 -7.09 -17.35
N PRO A 79 -0.25 -7.05 -18.67
CA PRO A 79 1.04 -7.26 -19.38
C PRO A 79 2.12 -6.19 -19.08
N ALA A 80 3.39 -6.55 -19.20
CA ALA A 80 4.53 -5.76 -18.75
C ALA A 80 4.74 -4.42 -19.48
N GLN A 81 4.18 -4.24 -20.69
CA GLN A 81 4.22 -2.97 -21.42
C GLN A 81 3.25 -1.92 -20.88
N GLY A 82 2.43 -2.29 -19.88
CA GLY A 82 1.47 -1.40 -19.25
C GLY A 82 2.09 -0.32 -18.38
N PHE A 83 1.23 0.48 -17.78
CA PHE A 83 1.58 1.46 -16.77
C PHE A 83 0.49 1.53 -15.71
N GLY A 84 0.81 2.08 -14.56
CA GLY A 84 -0.14 2.46 -13.52
C GLY A 84 0.06 3.90 -13.11
N PHE A 85 -0.70 4.36 -12.12
CA PHE A 85 -0.50 5.67 -11.51
C PHE A 85 -0.32 5.55 -10.01
N GLN A 86 0.56 6.37 -9.47
CA GLN A 86 0.67 6.59 -8.03
C GLN A 86 0.82 8.07 -7.76
N ARG A 87 0.10 8.58 -6.75
CA ARG A 87 0.28 9.92 -6.21
C ARG A 87 0.88 9.82 -4.82
N VAL A 88 1.86 10.68 -4.53
CA VAL A 88 2.41 10.87 -3.19
C VAL A 88 2.24 12.33 -2.82
N TYR A 89 1.50 12.62 -1.75
CA TYR A 89 1.20 14.01 -1.41
C TYR A 89 1.06 14.22 0.10
N THR A 90 1.37 15.43 0.55
CA THR A 90 1.17 15.90 1.92
C THR A 90 0.02 16.89 2.01
N GLU A 91 -0.62 16.99 3.18
CA GLU A 91 -1.75 17.91 3.41
C GLU A 91 -1.37 19.39 3.23
N ASP A 92 -0.12 19.74 3.51
CA ASP A 92 0.43 21.09 3.32
C ASP A 92 0.80 21.42 1.86
N GLY A 93 0.74 20.45 0.96
CA GLY A 93 1.04 20.59 -0.46
C GLY A 93 2.51 20.77 -0.80
N HIS A 94 3.43 20.63 0.17
CA HIS A 94 4.87 20.72 -0.10
C HIS A 94 5.39 19.53 -0.92
N LEU A 95 4.74 18.40 -0.83
CA LEU A 95 4.93 17.24 -1.69
C LEU A 95 3.60 16.93 -2.36
N ASP A 96 3.55 16.92 -3.69
CA ASP A 96 2.40 16.47 -4.48
C ASP A 96 2.88 16.02 -5.86
N GLU A 97 3.27 14.74 -5.93
CA GLU A 97 3.79 14.13 -7.14
C GLU A 97 2.82 13.07 -7.65
N SER A 98 2.42 13.19 -8.89
CA SER A 98 1.62 12.19 -9.61
C SER A 98 2.49 11.53 -10.67
N MET A 99 2.69 10.23 -10.56
CA MET A 99 3.66 9.48 -11.35
C MET A 99 2.97 8.41 -12.17
N ALA A 100 3.34 8.29 -13.45
CA ALA A 100 3.11 7.06 -14.19
C ALA A 100 4.20 6.06 -13.80
N VAL A 101 3.80 4.85 -13.37
CA VAL A 101 4.70 3.76 -12.98
C VAL A 101 4.68 2.65 -14.02
N LYS A 102 5.82 2.08 -14.31
CA LYS A 102 6.03 1.00 -15.27
C LYS A 102 6.44 -0.29 -14.57
N ASP A 103 6.45 -1.38 -15.32
CA ASP A 103 6.93 -2.66 -14.84
C ASP A 103 8.40 -2.56 -14.36
N GLY A 104 8.65 -2.88 -13.10
CA GLY A 104 9.95 -2.80 -12.47
C GLY A 104 10.30 -1.46 -11.79
N ASP A 105 9.41 -0.46 -11.84
CA ASP A 105 9.63 0.82 -11.16
C ASP A 105 9.50 0.69 -9.64
N VAL A 106 10.26 1.51 -8.95
CA VAL A 106 10.17 1.68 -7.49
C VAL A 106 9.74 3.11 -7.17
N VAL A 107 8.66 3.24 -6.41
CA VAL A 107 8.23 4.53 -5.84
C VAL A 107 8.68 4.61 -4.39
N LEU A 108 9.32 5.71 -4.03
CA LEU A 108 9.69 6.02 -2.66
C LEU A 108 8.61 6.88 -2.01
N VAL A 109 8.17 6.49 -0.83
CA VAL A 109 7.19 7.22 -0.03
C VAL A 109 7.85 7.60 1.31
N PRO A 110 8.59 8.72 1.35
CA PRO A 110 9.23 9.16 2.59
C PRO A 110 8.22 9.70 3.61
N LYS A 111 7.09 10.22 3.13
CA LYS A 111 5.98 10.75 3.92
C LYS A 111 4.74 10.98 3.06
N GLY A 112 3.60 11.22 3.70
CA GLY A 112 2.35 11.62 3.04
C GLY A 112 1.47 10.47 2.58
N HIS A 113 0.37 10.84 1.97
CA HIS A 113 -0.62 9.94 1.38
C HIS A 113 -0.12 9.39 0.05
N HIS A 114 -0.44 8.12 -0.27
CA HIS A 114 0.21 7.45 -1.40
C HIS A 114 -0.70 6.46 -2.17
N PRO A 115 -1.91 6.86 -2.59
CA PRO A 115 -2.81 5.99 -3.35
C PRO A 115 -2.24 5.63 -4.72
N CYS A 116 -2.64 4.47 -5.25
CA CYS A 116 -2.27 4.05 -6.60
C CYS A 116 -3.45 3.42 -7.34
N ALA A 117 -3.33 3.32 -8.67
CA ALA A 117 -4.36 2.80 -9.53
C ALA A 117 -3.80 2.02 -10.71
N ALA A 118 -4.42 0.88 -10.99
CA ALA A 118 -4.20 0.11 -12.21
C ALA A 118 -5.17 0.59 -13.30
N PRO A 119 -4.72 0.89 -14.53
CA PRO A 119 -5.63 1.24 -15.60
C PRO A 119 -6.41 0.03 -16.10
N TYR A 120 -7.49 0.30 -16.83
CA TYR A 120 -8.25 -0.75 -17.47
C TYR A 120 -7.36 -1.61 -18.38
N GLY A 121 -7.47 -2.93 -18.25
CA GLY A 121 -6.73 -3.91 -19.06
C GLY A 121 -5.36 -4.31 -18.50
N TYR A 122 -4.85 -3.67 -17.45
CA TYR A 122 -3.58 -4.02 -16.81
C TYR A 122 -3.75 -4.34 -15.33
N GLU A 123 -3.30 -5.50 -14.92
CA GLU A 123 -3.15 -5.82 -13.51
C GLU A 123 -1.86 -5.20 -12.96
N MET A 124 -1.93 -4.68 -11.75
CA MET A 124 -0.78 -4.09 -11.07
C MET A 124 -0.50 -4.85 -9.78
N TYR A 125 0.71 -5.35 -9.66
CA TYR A 125 1.28 -5.90 -8.44
C TYR A 125 2.22 -4.88 -7.83
N TYR A 126 2.32 -4.82 -6.53
CA TYR A 126 3.44 -4.19 -5.87
C TYR A 126 3.90 -4.95 -4.63
N LEU A 127 5.22 -5.03 -4.46
CA LEU A 127 5.86 -5.40 -3.21
C LEU A 127 6.00 -4.12 -2.37
N ASN A 128 5.41 -4.15 -1.21
CA ASN A 128 5.38 -3.04 -0.29
C ASN A 128 6.31 -3.33 0.89
N VAL A 129 7.26 -2.46 1.14
CA VAL A 129 8.20 -2.58 2.25
C VAL A 129 8.19 -1.29 3.05
N MET A 130 7.93 -1.41 4.34
CA MET A 130 7.90 -0.31 5.29
C MET A 130 8.95 -0.50 6.38
N ALA A 131 9.54 0.58 6.85
CA ALA A 131 10.45 0.59 7.99
C ALA A 131 10.39 1.92 8.75
N GLY A 132 10.57 1.85 10.07
CA GLY A 132 10.59 3.00 10.96
C GLY A 132 11.06 2.64 12.36
N PRO A 133 11.02 3.58 13.31
CA PRO A 133 11.47 3.36 14.69
C PRO A 133 10.70 2.26 15.41
N LEU A 134 9.42 2.09 15.08
CA LEU A 134 8.56 1.09 15.67
C LEU A 134 7.97 0.18 14.57
N ARG A 135 8.16 -1.14 14.71
CA ARG A 135 7.60 -2.14 13.78
C ARG A 135 6.11 -2.37 14.07
N LYS A 136 5.31 -1.34 13.83
CA LYS A 136 3.85 -1.31 13.95
C LYS A 136 3.25 -0.54 12.78
N TRP A 137 2.14 -0.99 12.25
CA TRP A 137 1.44 -0.32 11.15
C TRP A 137 0.15 0.34 11.66
N CYS A 138 0.26 1.62 12.01
CA CYS A 138 -0.86 2.49 12.36
C CYS A 138 -0.89 3.67 11.41
N PHE A 139 -2.02 3.92 10.79
CA PHE A 139 -2.17 4.94 9.76
C PHE A 139 -3.39 5.81 9.99
N ILE A 140 -3.38 6.99 9.40
CA ILE A 140 -4.50 7.94 9.38
C ILE A 140 -4.92 8.17 7.94
N ASN A 141 -6.23 8.08 7.67
CA ASN A 141 -6.79 8.41 6.37
C ASN A 141 -6.80 9.91 6.16
N ASP A 142 -6.71 10.32 4.89
CA ASP A 142 -7.00 11.69 4.48
C ASP A 142 -8.47 12.00 4.80
N PRO A 143 -8.76 13.02 5.64
CA PRO A 143 -10.12 13.34 6.06
C PRO A 143 -11.04 13.70 4.88
N ASP A 144 -10.51 14.23 3.79
CA ASP A 144 -11.28 14.55 2.59
C ASP A 144 -11.77 13.29 1.87
N HIS A 145 -11.13 12.14 2.09
CA HIS A 145 -11.40 10.87 1.41
C HIS A 145 -11.86 9.75 2.33
N ASP A 146 -11.89 9.95 3.63
CA ASP A 146 -12.25 8.92 4.62
C ASP A 146 -13.68 8.37 4.43
N TRP A 147 -14.61 9.20 3.94
CA TRP A 147 -15.98 8.80 3.64
C TRP A 147 -16.09 7.62 2.66
N ILE A 148 -15.04 7.36 1.86
CA ILE A 148 -14.98 6.26 0.88
C ILE A 148 -15.05 4.90 1.59
N TYR A 149 -14.52 4.77 2.81
CA TYR A 149 -14.71 3.57 3.62
C TYR A 149 -16.18 3.23 3.84
N GLN A 150 -17.04 4.23 3.93
CA GLN A 150 -18.47 4.03 4.12
C GLN A 150 -19.15 3.45 2.89
N LEU A 151 -18.59 3.67 1.69
CA LEU A 151 -19.09 3.02 0.46
C LEU A 151 -18.82 1.52 0.52
N ASP A 152 -17.64 1.12 0.97
CA ASP A 152 -17.25 -0.28 1.10
C ASP A 152 -18.09 -1.05 2.14
N LEU A 153 -18.67 -0.33 3.12
CA LEU A 153 -19.49 -0.91 4.18
C LEU A 153 -21.00 -0.97 3.85
N LYS A 154 -21.50 -0.08 2.99
CA LYS A 154 -22.94 0.10 2.74
C LYS A 154 -23.56 -0.89 1.75
N GLU A 155 -22.79 -1.56 0.93
CA GLU A 155 -23.32 -2.59 0.03
C GLU A 155 -23.36 -3.94 0.75
N LYS A 156 -24.54 -4.27 1.27
CA LYS A 156 -24.92 -5.64 1.64
C LYS A 156 -25.83 -6.25 0.58
#